data_9db59dd3073cbaf7aaf6d437cbe37773
#
_entry.id   9db59dd3073cbaf7aaf6d437cbe37773
#
_cell.length_a   1.000
_cell.length_b   1.000
_cell.length_c   1.000
_cell.angle_alpha   90.00
_cell.angle_beta   90.00
_cell.angle_gamma   90.00
#
_symmetry.space_group_name_H-M   'P 1'
#
loop_
_entity.id
_entity.type
_entity.pdbx_description
1 polymer ?
#
loop_
_entity_poly.entity_id
_entity_poly.type
_entity_poly.pdbx_seq_one_letter_code
_entity_poly.pdbx_strand_id
1 'polypeptide(L)'
;TQLLLPFVIAFFLQYLLVKVKEQERKQFQYIYPVAVILVIFVTMNQSILTSRLYYTQYVQYKEDVRVAEKISDQIELLNLGEIPKEPIVFVGAREARKNPSCIPGNQLELIGKSFFEVSFGTEHGTWVMRNFMATLGYSYALPDGVQIAETEQAAAEMPAWPTTGSVVMKNGIIIVKLS
;
A
#
# COMPACT_ATOMS: atom_id res chain seq x y z
N THR A 1 -7.80 -6.05 13.89
CA THR A 1 -7.67 -5.45 15.24
C THR A 1 -7.99 -3.95 15.26
N GLN A 2 -7.81 -3.21 14.17
CA GLN A 2 -8.09 -1.75 14.11
C GLN A 2 -9.59 -1.40 14.09
N LEU A 3 -10.45 -2.31 13.62
CA LEU A 3 -11.91 -2.08 13.58
C LEU A 3 -12.57 -2.17 14.97
N LEU A 4 -11.96 -2.84 15.94
CA LEU A 4 -12.53 -3.02 17.28
C LEU A 4 -12.53 -1.71 18.08
N LEU A 5 -11.48 -0.89 17.93
CA LEU A 5 -11.32 0.35 18.69
C LEU A 5 -12.47 1.36 18.47
N PRO A 6 -12.93 1.65 17.25
CA PRO A 6 -14.07 2.53 17.01
C PRO A 6 -15.37 2.01 17.66
N PHE A 7 -15.60 0.70 17.66
CA PHE A 7 -16.77 0.11 18.31
C PHE A 7 -16.72 0.26 19.83
N VAL A 8 -15.55 0.03 20.44
CA VAL A 8 -15.37 0.21 21.88
C VAL A 8 -15.60 1.68 22.28
N ILE A 9 -15.06 2.62 21.50
CA ILE A 9 -15.26 4.05 21.73
C ILE A 9 -16.74 4.43 21.58
N ALA A 10 -17.41 3.97 20.52
CA ALA A 10 -18.83 4.23 20.31
C ALA A 10 -19.71 3.66 21.44
N PHE A 11 -19.44 2.45 21.88
CA PHE A 11 -20.14 1.83 23.01
C PHE A 11 -19.94 2.61 24.31
N PHE A 12 -18.69 3.01 24.59
CA PHE A 12 -18.38 3.79 25.78
C PHE A 12 -19.06 5.17 25.77
N LEU A 13 -19.05 5.85 24.63
CA LEU A 13 -19.76 7.12 24.44
C LEU A 13 -21.27 6.96 24.63
N GLN A 14 -21.86 5.92 24.05
CA GLN A 14 -23.28 5.62 24.23
C GLN A 14 -23.61 5.35 25.71
N TYR A 15 -22.80 4.57 26.41
CA TYR A 15 -22.95 4.30 27.82
C TYR A 15 -22.90 5.59 28.66
N LEU A 16 -21.93 6.48 28.39
CA LEU A 16 -21.82 7.78 29.07
C LEU A 16 -23.04 8.67 28.81
N LEU A 17 -23.53 8.75 27.57
CA LEU A 17 -24.70 9.54 27.20
C LEU A 17 -25.97 9.05 27.90
N VAL A 18 -26.16 7.73 28.00
CA VAL A 18 -27.29 7.14 28.73
C VAL A 18 -27.19 7.47 30.22
N LYS A 19 -26.04 7.31 30.85
CA LYS A 19 -25.81 7.63 32.26
C LYS A 19 -26.05 9.11 32.58
N VAL A 20 -25.59 10.01 31.72
CA VAL A 20 -25.82 11.46 31.85
C VAL A 20 -27.32 11.80 31.73
N LYS A 21 -28.03 11.11 30.82
CA LYS A 21 -29.47 11.31 30.63
C LYS A 21 -30.31 10.82 31.83
N GLU A 22 -29.90 9.74 32.49
CA GLU A 22 -30.57 9.17 33.67
C GLU A 22 -30.40 10.05 34.92
N GLN A 23 -29.48 11.00 34.95
CA GLN A 23 -29.19 11.83 36.09
C GLN A 23 -30.05 13.10 36.05
N GLU A 24 -31.17 13.10 36.77
CA GLU A 24 -32.19 14.19 36.81
C GLU A 24 -31.73 15.54 37.38
N ARG A 25 -30.44 15.74 37.67
CA ARG A 25 -29.93 17.02 38.18
C ARG A 25 -29.95 18.10 37.10
N LYS A 26 -30.57 19.26 37.37
CA LYS A 26 -30.65 20.42 36.47
C LYS A 26 -29.30 20.82 35.82
N GLN A 27 -28.20 20.58 36.48
CA GLN A 27 -26.86 20.86 35.97
C GLN A 27 -26.47 19.96 34.76
N PHE A 28 -27.05 18.77 34.63
CA PHE A 28 -26.75 17.82 33.53
C PHE A 28 -27.60 18.08 32.28
N GLN A 29 -28.63 18.88 32.32
CA GLN A 29 -29.45 19.19 31.15
C GLN A 29 -28.67 19.87 30.03
N TYR A 30 -27.62 20.65 30.36
CA TYR A 30 -26.76 21.32 29.39
C TYR A 30 -25.60 20.44 28.95
N ILE A 31 -25.18 19.46 29.74
CA ILE A 31 -24.05 18.56 29.41
C ILE A 31 -24.43 17.61 28.27
N TYR A 32 -25.67 17.12 28.23
CA TYR A 32 -26.13 16.21 27.19
C TYR A 32 -26.01 16.80 25.76
N PRO A 33 -26.59 17.97 25.44
CA PRO A 33 -26.48 18.55 24.12
C PRO A 33 -25.03 18.90 23.76
N VAL A 34 -24.23 19.37 24.71
CA VAL A 34 -22.79 19.62 24.49
C VAL A 34 -22.05 18.34 24.15
N ALA A 35 -22.31 17.24 24.87
CA ALA A 35 -21.71 15.93 24.57
C ALA A 35 -22.12 15.41 23.18
N VAL A 36 -23.38 15.58 22.77
CA VAL A 36 -23.86 15.20 21.45
C VAL A 36 -23.14 16.00 20.36
N ILE A 37 -23.04 17.33 20.52
CA ILE A 37 -22.32 18.19 19.58
C ILE A 37 -20.84 17.76 19.45
N LEU A 38 -20.21 17.47 20.58
CA LEU A 38 -18.80 17.02 20.59
C LEU A 38 -18.62 15.67 19.87
N VAL A 39 -19.54 14.72 20.09
CA VAL A 39 -19.53 13.44 19.36
C VAL A 39 -19.69 13.65 17.86
N ILE A 40 -20.62 14.50 17.43
CA ILE A 40 -20.83 14.83 16.03
C ILE A 40 -19.54 15.45 15.45
N PHE A 41 -18.94 16.41 16.14
CA PHE A 41 -17.71 17.07 15.70
C PHE A 41 -16.55 16.08 15.55
N VAL A 42 -16.33 15.21 16.54
CA VAL A 42 -15.30 14.16 16.48
C VAL A 42 -15.56 13.20 15.32
N THR A 43 -16.82 12.75 15.15
CA THR A 43 -17.18 11.83 14.07
C THR A 43 -16.96 12.45 12.69
N MET A 44 -17.30 13.73 12.50
CA MET A 44 -17.05 14.45 11.25
C MET A 44 -15.54 14.55 10.95
N ASN A 45 -14.73 14.91 11.95
CA ASN A 45 -13.27 14.97 11.77
C ASN A 45 -12.67 13.60 11.43
N GLN A 46 -13.11 12.53 12.11
CA GLN A 46 -12.67 11.16 11.82
C GLN A 46 -13.10 10.72 10.41
N SER A 47 -14.29 11.08 9.98
CA SER A 47 -14.78 10.79 8.63
C SER A 47 -13.93 11.46 7.54
N ILE A 48 -13.60 12.74 7.74
CA ILE A 48 -12.73 13.49 6.81
C ILE A 48 -11.34 12.85 6.75
N LEU A 49 -10.77 12.53 7.91
CA LEU A 49 -9.47 11.88 8.01
C LEU A 49 -9.46 10.53 7.29
N THR A 50 -10.44 9.70 7.57
CA THR A 50 -10.60 8.37 6.96
C THR A 50 -10.76 8.49 5.44
N SER A 51 -11.58 9.43 4.97
CA SER A 51 -11.77 9.66 3.53
C SER A 51 -10.46 10.08 2.84
N ARG A 52 -9.64 10.92 3.47
CA ARG A 52 -8.32 11.30 2.96
C ARG A 52 -7.37 10.10 2.88
N LEU A 53 -7.34 9.27 3.92
CA LEU A 53 -6.52 8.05 3.95
C LEU A 53 -6.91 7.08 2.82
N TYR A 54 -8.21 6.82 2.65
CA TYR A 54 -8.69 5.97 1.55
C TYR A 54 -8.36 6.55 0.19
N TYR A 55 -8.51 7.86 0.01
CA TYR A 55 -8.17 8.50 -1.26
C TYR A 55 -6.68 8.38 -1.59
N THR A 56 -5.81 8.63 -0.61
CA THR A 56 -4.35 8.48 -0.78
C THR A 56 -3.98 7.04 -1.13
N GLN A 57 -4.57 6.07 -0.43
CA GLN A 57 -4.35 4.65 -0.72
C GLN A 57 -4.84 4.25 -2.12
N TYR A 58 -5.99 4.77 -2.53
CA TYR A 58 -6.53 4.52 -3.86
C TYR A 58 -5.65 5.08 -4.97
N VAL A 59 -5.14 6.30 -4.81
CA VAL A 59 -4.21 6.93 -5.77
C VAL A 59 -2.93 6.11 -5.87
N GLN A 60 -2.38 5.69 -4.72
CA GLN A 60 -1.19 4.85 -4.66
C GLN A 60 -1.41 3.49 -5.35
N TYR A 61 -2.53 2.83 -5.06
CA TYR A 61 -2.89 1.57 -5.72
C TYR A 61 -2.96 1.72 -7.25
N LYS A 62 -3.58 2.81 -7.75
CA LYS A 62 -3.63 3.07 -9.20
C LYS A 62 -2.24 3.28 -9.82
N GLU A 63 -1.34 3.94 -9.11
CA GLU A 63 0.04 4.09 -9.59
C GLU A 63 0.78 2.76 -9.59
N ASP A 64 0.57 1.91 -8.58
CA ASP A 64 1.15 0.57 -8.52
C ASP A 64 0.64 -0.33 -9.66
N VAL A 65 -0.66 -0.28 -9.97
CA VAL A 65 -1.23 -0.98 -11.14
C VAL A 65 -0.53 -0.52 -12.42
N ARG A 66 -0.38 0.78 -12.62
CA ARG A 66 0.31 1.34 -13.79
C ARG A 66 1.78 0.92 -13.90
N VAL A 67 2.45 0.76 -12.75
CA VAL A 67 3.84 0.25 -12.72
C VAL A 67 3.87 -1.22 -13.12
N ALA A 68 2.97 -2.03 -12.56
CA ALA A 68 2.85 -3.44 -12.88
C ALA A 68 2.57 -3.67 -14.38
N GLU A 69 1.63 -2.91 -14.96
CA GLU A 69 1.34 -2.95 -16.41
C GLU A 69 2.59 -2.66 -17.23
N LYS A 70 3.31 -1.58 -16.94
CA LYS A 70 4.53 -1.21 -17.66
C LYS A 70 5.67 -2.23 -17.50
N ILE A 71 5.78 -2.87 -16.35
CA ILE A 71 6.74 -3.96 -16.15
C ILE A 71 6.33 -5.16 -16.99
N SER A 72 5.04 -5.52 -17.02
CA SER A 72 4.50 -6.59 -17.85
C SER A 72 4.74 -6.32 -19.34
N ASP A 73 4.47 -5.10 -19.81
CA ASP A 73 4.75 -4.69 -21.19
C ASP A 73 6.23 -4.91 -21.56
N GLN A 74 7.15 -4.58 -20.65
CA GLN A 74 8.58 -4.80 -20.89
C GLN A 74 8.95 -6.28 -20.87
N ILE A 75 8.29 -7.10 -20.05
CA ILE A 75 8.48 -8.55 -20.03
C ILE A 75 7.97 -9.16 -21.35
N GLU A 76 6.84 -8.69 -21.88
CA GLU A 76 6.32 -9.15 -23.17
C GLU A 76 7.30 -8.88 -24.32
N LEU A 77 8.04 -7.76 -24.28
CA LEU A 77 9.09 -7.46 -25.26
C LEU A 77 10.27 -8.44 -25.23
N LEU A 78 10.42 -9.24 -24.16
CA LEU A 78 11.43 -10.31 -24.11
C LEU A 78 11.03 -11.54 -24.94
N ASN A 79 9.81 -11.58 -25.51
CA ASN A 79 9.30 -12.65 -26.36
C ASN A 79 9.33 -14.05 -25.71
N LEU A 80 9.00 -14.14 -24.43
CA LEU A 80 9.00 -15.40 -23.65
C LEU A 80 7.73 -16.25 -23.86
N GLY A 81 6.84 -15.83 -24.76
CA GLY A 81 5.56 -16.46 -25.02
C GLY A 81 4.40 -15.74 -24.30
N GLU A 82 3.18 -16.20 -24.55
CA GLU A 82 1.95 -15.53 -24.09
C GLU A 82 1.81 -15.52 -22.56
N ILE A 83 2.32 -16.57 -21.88
CA ILE A 83 2.37 -16.66 -20.41
C ILE A 83 3.78 -17.12 -20.04
N PRO A 84 4.66 -16.22 -19.57
CA PRO A 84 5.99 -16.59 -19.12
C PRO A 84 5.93 -17.59 -17.97
N LYS A 85 6.68 -18.69 -18.08
CA LYS A 85 6.81 -19.71 -17.03
C LYS A 85 8.03 -19.45 -16.15
N GLU A 86 8.85 -18.55 -16.57
CA GLU A 86 10.11 -18.19 -15.94
C GLU A 86 9.85 -17.51 -14.58
N PRO A 87 10.72 -17.77 -13.59
CA PRO A 87 10.65 -17.07 -12.31
C PRO A 87 11.01 -15.60 -12.48
N ILE A 88 10.33 -14.74 -11.72
CA ILE A 88 10.60 -13.30 -11.67
C ILE A 88 11.26 -12.92 -10.36
N VAL A 89 12.28 -12.06 -10.42
CA VAL A 89 12.97 -11.49 -9.26
C VAL A 89 12.94 -9.97 -9.34
N PHE A 90 12.50 -9.32 -8.27
CA PHE A 90 12.55 -7.88 -8.12
C PHE A 90 13.71 -7.48 -7.21
N VAL A 91 14.65 -6.70 -7.74
CA VAL A 91 15.81 -6.22 -6.99
C VAL A 91 15.67 -4.75 -6.68
N GLY A 92 15.82 -4.41 -5.40
CA GLY A 92 15.61 -3.06 -4.90
C GLY A 92 14.15 -2.73 -4.60
N ALA A 93 13.91 -1.47 -4.32
CA ALA A 93 12.58 -0.96 -4.01
C ALA A 93 12.34 0.36 -4.74
N ARG A 94 11.11 0.59 -5.16
CA ARG A 94 10.72 1.86 -5.78
C ARG A 94 9.93 2.67 -4.76
N GLU A 95 10.44 3.84 -4.40
CA GLU A 95 9.68 4.77 -3.56
C GLU A 95 8.37 5.18 -4.26
N ALA A 96 7.31 5.23 -3.45
CA ALA A 96 6.03 5.74 -3.89
C ALA A 96 6.17 7.18 -4.39
N ARG A 97 5.58 7.46 -5.56
CA ARG A 97 5.57 8.81 -6.10
C ARG A 97 4.74 9.71 -5.20
N LYS A 98 5.33 10.75 -4.64
CA LYS A 98 4.61 11.73 -3.83
C LYS A 98 3.48 12.33 -4.67
N ASN A 99 2.26 12.31 -4.12
CA ASN A 99 1.13 12.96 -4.77
C ASN A 99 1.39 14.48 -4.83
N PRO A 100 1.38 15.11 -6.02
CA PRO A 100 1.61 16.55 -6.14
C PRO A 100 0.54 17.40 -5.42
N SER A 101 -0.60 16.82 -5.08
CA SER A 101 -1.65 17.45 -4.26
C SER A 101 -1.36 17.37 -2.75
N CYS A 102 -0.27 16.70 -2.36
CA CYS A 102 0.12 16.60 -0.95
C CYS A 102 0.56 17.96 -0.43
N ILE A 103 -0.06 18.42 0.65
CA ILE A 103 0.35 19.61 1.36
C ILE A 103 1.65 19.26 2.11
N PRO A 104 2.75 20.00 1.88
CA PRO A 104 4.01 19.77 2.59
C PRO A 104 3.79 19.77 4.11
N GLY A 105 4.25 18.72 4.80
CA GLY A 105 4.10 18.56 6.24
C GLY A 105 2.84 17.84 6.70
N ASN A 106 1.93 17.46 5.82
CA ASN A 106 0.77 16.65 6.18
C ASN A 106 1.14 15.16 6.18
N GLN A 107 1.49 14.61 7.34
CA GLN A 107 1.92 13.22 7.50
C GLN A 107 0.86 12.18 7.07
N LEU A 108 -0.41 12.56 7.00
CA LEU A 108 -1.51 11.66 6.64
C LEU A 108 -1.49 11.25 5.16
N GLU A 109 -0.82 12.01 4.32
CA GLU A 109 -0.69 11.74 2.88
C GLU A 109 0.46 10.75 2.57
N LEU A 110 1.29 10.43 3.58
CA LEU A 110 2.44 9.52 3.46
C LEU A 110 2.13 8.08 3.87
N ILE A 111 0.89 7.74 4.24
CA ILE A 111 0.54 6.45 4.85
C ILE A 111 0.25 5.35 3.81
N GLY A 112 0.01 5.69 2.56
CA GLY A 112 -0.11 4.70 1.49
C GLY A 112 1.26 4.18 1.06
N LYS A 113 1.67 2.98 1.51
CA LYS A 113 2.88 2.33 0.97
C LYS A 113 2.56 1.66 -0.36
N SER A 114 3.48 1.82 -1.32
CA SER A 114 3.46 1.09 -2.57
C SER A 114 3.78 -0.38 -2.35
N PHE A 115 3.19 -1.27 -3.16
CA PHE A 115 3.60 -2.67 -3.23
C PHE A 115 5.03 -2.82 -3.76
N PHE A 116 5.56 -1.82 -4.46
CA PHE A 116 6.94 -1.79 -4.98
C PHE A 116 7.94 -1.11 -4.02
N GLU A 117 7.50 -0.63 -2.86
CA GLU A 117 8.32 0.02 -1.83
C GLU A 117 8.77 -0.94 -0.72
N VAL A 118 8.77 -2.24 -0.99
CA VAL A 118 9.12 -3.26 0.02
C VAL A 118 10.64 -3.36 0.18
N SER A 119 11.13 -3.07 1.38
CA SER A 119 12.56 -2.99 1.73
C SER A 119 13.06 -4.13 2.64
N PHE A 120 12.34 -5.25 2.74
CA PHE A 120 12.70 -6.38 3.59
C PHE A 120 13.58 -7.44 2.89
N GLY A 121 14.47 -7.03 2.00
CA GLY A 121 15.31 -7.91 1.20
C GLY A 121 14.65 -8.38 -0.10
N THR A 122 15.47 -8.91 -0.99
CA THR A 122 15.06 -9.28 -2.36
C THR A 122 14.02 -10.41 -2.38
N GLU A 123 14.16 -11.41 -1.51
CA GLU A 123 13.25 -12.54 -1.42
C GLU A 123 11.83 -12.10 -1.03
N HIS A 124 11.70 -11.39 0.09
CA HIS A 124 10.41 -10.92 0.57
C HIS A 124 9.79 -9.87 -0.35
N GLY A 125 10.61 -8.94 -0.87
CA GLY A 125 10.19 -7.95 -1.85
C GLY A 125 9.63 -8.61 -3.11
N THR A 126 10.34 -9.59 -3.66
CA THR A 126 9.91 -10.38 -4.82
C THR A 126 8.57 -11.08 -4.55
N TRP A 127 8.42 -11.72 -3.38
CA TRP A 127 7.18 -12.40 -3.02
C TRP A 127 5.98 -11.44 -3.00
N VAL A 128 6.12 -10.26 -2.39
CA VAL A 128 5.05 -9.26 -2.31
C VAL A 128 4.70 -8.70 -3.69
N MET A 129 5.69 -8.28 -4.45
CA MET A 129 5.50 -7.65 -5.76
C MET A 129 4.93 -8.63 -6.77
N ARG A 130 5.45 -9.86 -6.81
CA ARG A 130 4.95 -10.93 -7.67
C ARG A 130 3.49 -11.27 -7.32
N ASN A 131 3.14 -11.39 -6.04
CA ASN A 131 1.76 -11.67 -5.63
C ASN A 131 0.82 -10.51 -5.98
N PHE A 132 1.28 -9.26 -5.86
CA PHE A 132 0.53 -8.12 -6.34
C PHE A 132 0.26 -8.21 -7.85
N MET A 133 1.28 -8.50 -8.67
CA MET A 133 1.11 -8.70 -10.11
C MET A 133 0.15 -9.86 -10.42
N ALA A 134 0.19 -10.94 -9.65
CA ALA A 134 -0.74 -12.06 -9.80
C ALA A 134 -2.20 -11.66 -9.54
N THR A 135 -2.48 -10.72 -8.63
CA THR A 135 -3.84 -10.17 -8.44
C THR A 135 -4.36 -9.38 -9.64
N LEU A 136 -3.45 -8.90 -10.49
CA LEU A 136 -3.77 -8.17 -11.73
C LEU A 136 -3.86 -9.11 -12.95
N GLY A 137 -3.62 -10.41 -12.77
CA GLY A 137 -3.65 -11.41 -13.83
C GLY A 137 -2.28 -11.80 -14.39
N TYR A 138 -1.19 -11.17 -13.94
CA TYR A 138 0.18 -11.47 -14.36
C TYR A 138 0.80 -12.53 -13.45
N SER A 139 0.77 -13.79 -13.89
CA SER A 139 1.23 -14.92 -13.06
C SER A 139 2.63 -15.38 -13.49
N TYR A 140 3.63 -15.12 -12.65
CA TYR A 140 5.01 -15.56 -12.82
C TYR A 140 5.37 -16.62 -11.79
N ALA A 141 6.36 -17.48 -12.08
CA ALA A 141 6.86 -18.44 -11.11
C ALA A 141 7.64 -17.75 -9.98
N LEU A 142 7.73 -18.42 -8.84
CA LEU A 142 8.59 -17.97 -7.73
C LEU A 142 10.02 -18.46 -7.97
N PRO A 143 11.03 -17.63 -7.72
CA PRO A 143 12.42 -18.04 -7.74
C PRO A 143 12.76 -18.89 -6.52
N ASP A 144 13.79 -19.70 -6.63
CA ASP A 144 14.45 -20.35 -5.48
C ASP A 144 15.56 -19.44 -4.89
N GLY A 145 16.13 -19.86 -3.74
CA GLY A 145 17.13 -19.06 -3.03
C GLY A 145 18.45 -18.89 -3.81
N VAL A 146 18.80 -19.86 -4.65
CA VAL A 146 20.01 -19.81 -5.49
C VAL A 146 19.81 -18.80 -6.61
N GLN A 147 18.64 -18.83 -7.25
CA GLN A 147 18.23 -17.90 -8.30
C GLN A 147 18.22 -16.46 -7.80
N ILE A 148 17.78 -16.22 -6.56
CA ILE A 148 17.78 -14.89 -5.95
C ILE A 148 19.23 -14.38 -5.80
N ALA A 149 20.14 -15.19 -5.25
CA ALA A 149 21.52 -14.79 -5.04
C ALA A 149 22.26 -14.49 -6.35
N GLU A 150 22.06 -15.30 -7.40
CA GLU A 150 22.61 -15.06 -8.74
C GLU A 150 22.04 -13.77 -9.34
N THR A 151 20.77 -13.50 -9.11
CA THR A 151 20.08 -12.32 -9.64
C THR A 151 20.58 -11.03 -8.99
N GLU A 152 20.87 -11.03 -7.70
CA GLU A 152 21.42 -9.84 -7.01
C GLU A 152 22.75 -9.41 -7.60
N GLN A 153 23.63 -10.38 -7.93
CA GLN A 153 24.90 -10.08 -8.61
C GLN A 153 24.67 -9.55 -10.03
N ALA A 154 23.76 -10.18 -10.78
CA ALA A 154 23.44 -9.76 -12.14
C ALA A 154 22.81 -8.37 -12.21
N ALA A 155 22.01 -8.00 -11.22
CA ALA A 155 21.33 -6.72 -11.16
C ALA A 155 22.26 -5.55 -10.79
N ALA A 156 23.45 -5.81 -10.22
CA ALA A 156 24.38 -4.74 -9.83
C ALA A 156 24.75 -3.83 -11.02
N GLU A 157 24.92 -4.41 -12.22
CA GLU A 157 25.31 -3.68 -13.43
C GLU A 157 24.11 -3.17 -14.26
N MET A 158 22.87 -3.50 -13.86
CA MET A 158 21.68 -3.10 -14.59
C MET A 158 21.27 -1.66 -14.24
N PRO A 159 20.66 -0.91 -15.20
CA PRO A 159 20.04 0.35 -14.89
C PRO A 159 18.78 0.15 -14.04
N ALA A 160 18.45 1.15 -13.22
CA ALA A 160 17.23 1.14 -12.43
C ALA A 160 16.00 1.51 -13.27
N TRP A 161 14.85 1.00 -12.87
CA TRP A 161 13.55 1.37 -13.42
C TRP A 161 13.31 2.90 -13.32
N PRO A 162 12.74 3.57 -14.33
CA PRO A 162 12.09 3.03 -15.53
C PRO A 162 13.00 3.00 -16.79
N THR A 163 14.29 2.99 -16.64
CA THR A 163 15.23 3.02 -17.76
C THR A 163 15.17 1.74 -18.60
N THR A 164 15.34 1.84 -19.90
CA THR A 164 15.46 0.67 -20.79
C THR A 164 16.61 -0.22 -20.34
N GLY A 165 16.35 -1.54 -20.23
CA GLY A 165 17.32 -2.50 -19.70
C GLY A 165 17.19 -2.76 -18.20
N SER A 166 16.23 -2.13 -17.52
CA SER A 166 15.89 -2.45 -16.12
C SER A 166 15.11 -3.76 -15.98
N VAL A 167 14.54 -4.26 -17.06
CA VAL A 167 13.89 -5.57 -17.15
C VAL A 167 14.65 -6.39 -18.18
N VAL A 168 15.24 -7.50 -17.77
CA VAL A 168 16.01 -8.41 -18.64
C VAL A 168 15.74 -9.86 -18.26
N MET A 169 15.99 -10.77 -19.19
CA MET A 169 16.05 -12.19 -18.92
C MET A 169 17.51 -12.65 -18.89
N LYS A 170 17.92 -13.30 -17.81
CA LYS A 170 19.26 -13.86 -17.65
C LYS A 170 19.17 -15.21 -16.95
N ASN A 171 19.83 -16.21 -17.48
CA ASN A 171 19.84 -17.59 -16.93
C ASN A 171 18.44 -18.20 -16.71
N GLY A 172 17.45 -17.86 -17.54
CA GLY A 172 16.10 -18.35 -17.38
C GLY A 172 15.30 -17.64 -16.25
N ILE A 173 15.77 -16.49 -15.76
CA ILE A 173 15.15 -15.70 -14.71
C ILE A 173 14.83 -14.30 -15.27
N ILE A 174 13.63 -13.82 -15.04
CA ILE A 174 13.23 -12.45 -15.36
C ILE A 174 13.67 -11.55 -14.20
N ILE A 175 14.56 -10.62 -14.49
CA ILE A 175 15.13 -9.69 -13.49
C ILE A 175 14.52 -8.31 -13.70
N VAL A 176 13.94 -7.75 -12.65
CA VAL A 176 13.42 -6.38 -12.61
C VAL A 176 14.18 -5.59 -11.56
N LYS A 177 15.04 -4.64 -12.00
CA LYS A 177 15.76 -3.76 -11.09
C LYS A 177 14.97 -2.48 -10.86
N LEU A 178 14.54 -2.22 -9.61
CA LEU A 178 13.72 -1.08 -9.24
C LEU A 178 14.56 0.13 -8.78
N SER A 179 15.71 -0.13 -8.12
CA SER A 179 16.64 0.91 -7.67
C SER A 179 18.09 0.50 -7.82
#